data_24d34b36bb3747a81cbea4a76fd9752f
#
_entry.id   24d34b36bb3747a81cbea4a76fd9752f
#
_cell.length_a   1.000
_cell.length_b   1.000
_cell.length_c   1.000
_cell.angle_alpha   90.00
_cell.angle_beta   90.00
_cell.angle_gamma   90.00
#
_symmetry.space_group_name_H-M   'P 1'
#
loop_
_entity.id
_entity.type
_entity.pdbx_description
1 polymer ?
#
loop_
_entity_poly.entity_id
_entity_poly.type
_entity_poly.pdbx_seq_one_letter_code
_entity_poly.pdbx_strand_id
1 'polypeptide(L)'
;MEKKILIVDDEQDILDLISYNLSKEGYRVQTATDGMKGLDVAKNMRPDLVILDVMMPGMDGFEVCRMLRQDRAFAETAIMFLTAKSTEIDQILGLELGADDYLQKPISPRVLLARVKSILRRGGDGGRGETIVAPEILRLGNLEVNRQNYTVRVDGKETFFPKKEFELLAFLAANRGKVFSREALLRRIWGESVFVIDRTVDVHVSKIREKLGPYGAWIETVKGVGYRFTEQV
;
A
#
# COMPACT_ATOMS: atom_id res chain seq x y z
N MET A 1 -20.76 -1.06 -1.79
CA MET A 1 -20.53 0.07 -2.72
C MET A 1 -19.65 -0.41 -3.86
N GLU A 2 -19.87 0.09 -5.06
CA GLU A 2 -19.07 -0.21 -6.23
C GLU A 2 -17.65 0.38 -6.08
N LYS A 3 -16.62 -0.44 -6.23
CA LYS A 3 -15.23 0.00 -6.08
C LYS A 3 -14.79 0.79 -7.31
N LYS A 4 -14.12 1.91 -7.09
CA LYS A 4 -13.68 2.85 -8.10
C LYS A 4 -12.19 2.65 -8.40
N ILE A 5 -11.85 2.49 -9.66
CA ILE A 5 -10.47 2.27 -10.11
C ILE A 5 -10.12 3.34 -11.15
N LEU A 6 -9.01 4.04 -10.92
CA LEU A 6 -8.40 4.93 -11.92
C LEU A 6 -7.22 4.20 -12.56
N ILE A 7 -7.12 4.25 -13.88
CA ILE A 7 -5.98 3.74 -14.64
C ILE A 7 -5.31 4.93 -15.32
N VAL A 8 -3.99 5.05 -15.15
CA VAL A 8 -3.19 6.11 -15.77
C VAL A 8 -2.04 5.46 -16.54
N ASP A 9 -2.07 5.57 -17.85
CA ASP A 9 -1.09 4.98 -18.77
C ASP A 9 -1.14 5.78 -20.08
N ASP A 10 -0.02 6.07 -20.72
CA ASP A 10 0.00 6.80 -21.99
C ASP A 10 -0.32 5.92 -23.21
N GLU A 11 -0.32 4.60 -23.04
CA GLU A 11 -0.67 3.62 -24.07
C GLU A 11 -2.18 3.31 -24.07
N GLN A 12 -2.93 3.83 -25.07
CA GLN A 12 -4.39 3.63 -25.17
C GLN A 12 -4.80 2.15 -25.16
N ASP A 13 -4.03 1.28 -25.84
CA ASP A 13 -4.31 -0.15 -25.91
C ASP A 13 -4.26 -0.81 -24.51
N ILE A 14 -3.36 -0.33 -23.63
CA ILE A 14 -3.25 -0.80 -22.25
C ILE A 14 -4.45 -0.33 -21.43
N LEU A 15 -4.85 0.95 -21.58
CA LEU A 15 -6.04 1.51 -20.95
C LEU A 15 -7.29 0.70 -21.31
N ASP A 16 -7.48 0.42 -22.60
CA ASP A 16 -8.64 -0.32 -23.11
C ASP A 16 -8.65 -1.77 -22.60
N LEU A 17 -7.50 -2.44 -22.66
CA LEU A 17 -7.36 -3.81 -22.14
C LEU A 17 -7.72 -3.92 -20.66
N ILE A 18 -7.14 -3.04 -19.85
CA ILE A 18 -7.32 -3.07 -18.39
C ILE A 18 -8.75 -2.65 -18.04
N SER A 19 -9.24 -1.55 -18.65
CA SER A 19 -10.58 -1.02 -18.40
C SER A 19 -11.67 -2.05 -18.76
N TYR A 20 -11.55 -2.72 -19.91
CA TYR A 20 -12.48 -3.77 -20.31
C TYR A 20 -12.54 -4.89 -19.26
N ASN A 21 -11.38 -5.41 -18.84
CA ASN A 21 -11.33 -6.53 -17.91
C ASN A 21 -11.87 -6.16 -16.53
N LEU A 22 -11.56 -4.97 -16.03
CA LEU A 22 -12.01 -4.51 -14.72
C LEU A 22 -13.51 -4.16 -14.73
N SER A 23 -14.01 -3.50 -15.77
CA SER A 23 -15.44 -3.18 -15.91
C SER A 23 -16.30 -4.44 -15.98
N LYS A 24 -15.82 -5.50 -16.66
CA LYS A 24 -16.48 -6.80 -16.69
C LYS A 24 -16.62 -7.46 -15.30
N GLU A 25 -15.71 -7.16 -14.39
CA GLU A 25 -15.76 -7.65 -13.00
C GLU A 25 -16.60 -6.73 -12.07
N GLY A 26 -17.27 -5.70 -12.63
CA GLY A 26 -18.17 -4.82 -11.89
C GLY A 26 -17.47 -3.65 -11.19
N TYR A 27 -16.25 -3.31 -11.57
CA TYR A 27 -15.57 -2.12 -11.05
C TYR A 27 -15.98 -0.88 -11.87
N ARG A 28 -16.10 0.26 -11.19
CA ARG A 28 -16.24 1.56 -11.86
C ARG A 28 -14.86 2.08 -12.26
N VAL A 29 -14.58 2.08 -13.56
CA VAL A 29 -13.27 2.43 -14.09
C VAL A 29 -13.29 3.81 -14.74
N GLN A 30 -12.26 4.61 -14.50
CA GLN A 30 -11.92 5.79 -15.29
C GLN A 30 -10.45 5.68 -15.72
N THR A 31 -10.14 6.32 -16.85
CA THR A 31 -8.80 6.28 -17.45
C THR A 31 -8.26 7.69 -17.64
N ALA A 32 -6.95 7.82 -17.65
CA ALA A 32 -6.24 9.04 -18.01
C ALA A 32 -4.99 8.67 -18.82
N THR A 33 -4.65 9.48 -19.81
CA THR A 33 -3.54 9.26 -20.74
C THR A 33 -2.23 9.93 -20.34
N ASP A 34 -2.23 10.64 -19.22
CA ASP A 34 -1.04 11.30 -18.67
C ASP A 34 -1.21 11.56 -17.17
N GLY A 35 -0.08 11.86 -16.50
CA GLY A 35 -0.05 12.05 -15.06
C GLY A 35 -0.88 13.23 -14.55
N MET A 36 -0.90 14.35 -15.28
CA MET A 36 -1.68 15.55 -14.90
C MET A 36 -3.18 15.27 -14.94
N LYS A 37 -3.67 14.69 -16.04
CA LYS A 37 -5.07 14.26 -16.13
C LYS A 37 -5.39 13.20 -15.08
N GLY A 38 -4.46 12.28 -14.80
CA GLY A 38 -4.59 11.29 -13.74
C GLY A 38 -4.86 11.92 -12.39
N LEU A 39 -4.13 12.93 -12.01
CA LEU A 39 -4.34 13.68 -10.76
C LEU A 39 -5.69 14.39 -10.71
N ASP A 40 -6.11 15.01 -11.82
CA ASP A 40 -7.40 15.70 -11.88
C ASP A 40 -8.58 14.72 -11.79
N VAL A 41 -8.50 13.58 -12.47
CA VAL A 41 -9.49 12.50 -12.36
C VAL A 41 -9.50 11.94 -10.94
N ALA A 42 -8.34 11.72 -10.32
CA ALA A 42 -8.25 11.21 -8.95
C ALA A 42 -8.96 12.14 -7.95
N LYS A 43 -8.76 13.46 -8.05
CA LYS A 43 -9.42 14.45 -7.19
C LYS A 43 -10.95 14.40 -7.28
N ASN A 44 -11.48 14.25 -8.51
CA ASN A 44 -12.92 14.22 -8.75
C ASN A 44 -13.56 12.87 -8.41
N MET A 45 -12.90 11.78 -8.75
CA MET A 45 -13.42 10.42 -8.60
C MET A 45 -13.27 9.86 -7.18
N ARG A 46 -12.20 10.22 -6.47
CA ARG A 46 -11.78 9.61 -5.21
C ARG A 46 -11.70 8.09 -5.36
N PRO A 47 -10.72 7.56 -6.10
CA PRO A 47 -10.63 6.14 -6.38
C PRO A 47 -10.23 5.32 -5.13
N ASP A 48 -10.68 4.06 -5.08
CA ASP A 48 -10.21 3.07 -4.11
C ASP A 48 -8.83 2.51 -4.50
N LEU A 49 -8.54 2.49 -5.82
CA LEU A 49 -7.27 2.02 -6.39
C LEU A 49 -6.88 2.90 -7.58
N VAL A 50 -5.60 3.27 -7.64
CA VAL A 50 -4.96 3.84 -8.82
C VAL A 50 -4.00 2.80 -9.39
N ILE A 51 -4.18 2.44 -10.67
CA ILE A 51 -3.23 1.65 -11.46
C ILE A 51 -2.45 2.64 -12.31
N LEU A 52 -1.13 2.67 -12.18
CA LEU A 52 -0.32 3.79 -12.61
C LEU A 52 0.91 3.30 -13.37
N ASP A 53 1.01 3.63 -14.65
CA ASP A 53 2.25 3.38 -15.39
C ASP A 53 3.39 4.22 -14.84
N VAL A 54 4.57 3.62 -14.76
CA VAL A 54 5.78 4.31 -14.30
C VAL A 54 6.33 5.23 -15.37
N MET A 55 6.33 4.78 -16.62
CA MET A 55 7.04 5.42 -17.72
C MET A 55 6.09 6.22 -18.61
N MET A 56 5.67 7.39 -18.16
CA MET A 56 4.84 8.30 -18.96
C MET A 56 5.59 9.59 -19.35
N PRO A 57 5.31 10.15 -20.53
CA PRO A 57 5.88 11.43 -20.92
C PRO A 57 5.41 12.58 -20.02
N GLY A 58 6.30 13.51 -19.73
CA GLY A 58 6.01 14.66 -18.86
C GLY A 58 6.06 14.28 -17.39
N MET A 59 4.91 14.16 -16.74
CA MET A 59 4.80 13.73 -15.35
C MET A 59 4.79 12.21 -15.28
N ASP A 60 5.85 11.62 -14.74
CA ASP A 60 5.96 10.18 -14.57
C ASP A 60 5.08 9.63 -13.44
N GLY A 61 4.93 8.28 -13.39
CA GLY A 61 4.09 7.64 -12.38
C GLY A 61 4.62 7.81 -10.95
N PHE A 62 5.91 7.96 -10.77
CA PHE A 62 6.50 8.19 -9.45
C PHE A 62 6.13 9.57 -8.91
N GLU A 63 6.11 10.59 -9.77
CA GLU A 63 5.66 11.94 -9.41
C GLU A 63 4.18 11.97 -9.05
N VAL A 64 3.33 11.31 -9.86
CA VAL A 64 1.88 11.17 -9.56
C VAL A 64 1.68 10.48 -8.21
N CYS A 65 2.37 9.37 -7.96
CA CYS A 65 2.30 8.65 -6.68
C CYS A 65 2.69 9.56 -5.51
N ARG A 66 3.80 10.30 -5.62
CA ARG A 66 4.27 11.23 -4.60
C ARG A 66 3.22 12.30 -4.29
N MET A 67 2.63 12.91 -5.32
CA MET A 67 1.59 13.93 -5.14
C MET A 67 0.34 13.37 -4.47
N LEU A 68 -0.12 12.18 -4.86
CA LEU A 68 -1.24 11.51 -4.21
C LEU A 68 -0.92 11.19 -2.73
N ARG A 69 0.30 10.78 -2.42
CA ARG A 69 0.70 10.45 -1.04
C ARG A 69 0.90 11.66 -0.14
N GLN A 70 1.14 12.86 -0.71
CA GLN A 70 1.19 14.11 0.04
C GLN A 70 -0.21 14.62 0.42
N ASP A 71 -1.25 14.24 -0.30
CA ASP A 71 -2.62 14.64 -0.01
C ASP A 71 -3.32 13.59 0.87
N ARG A 72 -3.69 14.00 2.10
CA ARG A 72 -4.41 13.14 3.07
C ARG A 72 -5.71 12.56 2.52
N ALA A 73 -6.31 13.21 1.54
CA ALA A 73 -7.54 12.74 0.91
C ALA A 73 -7.37 11.40 0.15
N PHE A 74 -6.13 11.02 -0.16
CA PHE A 74 -5.77 9.77 -0.82
C PHE A 74 -5.03 8.79 0.11
N ALA A 75 -5.08 9.02 1.43
CA ALA A 75 -4.41 8.16 2.41
C ALA A 75 -4.80 6.68 2.28
N GLU A 76 -6.08 6.42 2.03
CA GLU A 76 -6.64 5.07 1.90
C GLU A 76 -6.66 4.55 0.45
N THR A 77 -6.38 5.42 -0.53
CA THR A 77 -6.30 5.02 -1.93
C THR A 77 -5.12 4.08 -2.13
N ALA A 78 -5.36 2.87 -2.58
CA ALA A 78 -4.30 1.97 -2.96
C ALA A 78 -3.65 2.42 -4.27
N ILE A 79 -2.33 2.22 -4.41
CA ILE A 79 -1.59 2.50 -5.64
C ILE A 79 -0.86 1.25 -6.09
N MET A 80 -1.09 0.82 -7.33
CA MET A 80 -0.38 -0.27 -7.99
C MET A 80 0.35 0.26 -9.21
N PHE A 81 1.65 0.08 -9.27
CA PHE A 81 2.41 0.43 -10.47
C PHE A 81 2.32 -0.61 -11.57
N LEU A 82 2.26 -0.13 -12.81
CA LEU A 82 2.56 -0.91 -14.02
C LEU A 82 3.96 -0.53 -14.52
N THR A 83 4.75 -1.48 -14.98
CA THR A 83 6.09 -1.16 -15.49
C THR A 83 6.58 -2.15 -16.54
N ALA A 84 7.25 -1.63 -17.54
CA ALA A 84 8.04 -2.42 -18.49
C ALA A 84 9.41 -2.82 -17.90
N LYS A 85 9.90 -2.10 -16.90
CA LYS A 85 11.21 -2.35 -16.27
C LYS A 85 11.10 -3.26 -15.07
N SER A 86 11.93 -4.29 -15.05
CA SER A 86 12.01 -5.30 -13.99
C SER A 86 13.23 -5.10 -13.08
N THR A 87 13.83 -3.92 -13.06
CA THR A 87 14.99 -3.73 -12.19
C THR A 87 14.54 -3.69 -10.72
N GLU A 88 15.28 -4.37 -9.87
CA GLU A 88 15.04 -4.38 -8.42
C GLU A 88 15.00 -2.94 -7.86
N ILE A 89 15.76 -2.03 -8.46
CA ILE A 89 15.86 -0.62 -8.08
C ILE A 89 14.54 0.12 -8.35
N ASP A 90 13.89 -0.07 -9.50
CA ASP A 90 12.62 0.60 -9.83
C ASP A 90 11.50 0.11 -8.91
N GLN A 91 11.50 -1.18 -8.56
CA GLN A 91 10.53 -1.75 -7.62
C GLN A 91 10.73 -1.20 -6.20
N ILE A 92 11.97 -1.11 -5.75
CA ILE A 92 12.31 -0.51 -4.44
C ILE A 92 11.88 0.95 -4.41
N LEU A 93 12.20 1.73 -5.45
CA LEU A 93 11.84 3.14 -5.54
C LEU A 93 10.32 3.34 -5.51
N GLY A 94 9.54 2.53 -6.26
CA GLY A 94 8.09 2.58 -6.24
C GLY A 94 7.50 2.31 -4.86
N LEU A 95 8.03 1.34 -4.14
CA LEU A 95 7.65 1.03 -2.77
C LEU A 95 8.07 2.11 -1.78
N GLU A 96 9.25 2.71 -1.99
CA GLU A 96 9.70 3.88 -1.24
C GLU A 96 8.76 5.08 -1.41
N LEU A 97 8.12 5.22 -2.54
CA LEU A 97 7.11 6.26 -2.78
C LEU A 97 5.73 5.93 -2.19
N GLY A 98 5.56 4.75 -1.60
CA GLY A 98 4.35 4.34 -0.91
C GLY A 98 3.33 3.61 -1.79
N ALA A 99 3.78 2.94 -2.84
CA ALA A 99 2.94 2.02 -3.60
C ALA A 99 2.57 0.78 -2.78
N ASP A 100 1.39 0.23 -3.07
CA ASP A 100 0.85 -0.94 -2.38
C ASP A 100 1.17 -2.25 -3.10
N ASP A 101 1.39 -2.20 -4.42
CA ASP A 101 1.73 -3.35 -5.26
C ASP A 101 2.40 -2.91 -6.57
N TYR A 102 2.87 -3.88 -7.33
CA TYR A 102 3.64 -3.70 -8.53
C TYR A 102 3.32 -4.80 -9.54
N LEU A 103 3.07 -4.46 -10.79
CA LEU A 103 2.77 -5.41 -11.85
C LEU A 103 3.61 -5.14 -13.10
N GLN A 104 4.35 -6.15 -13.55
CA GLN A 104 5.20 -6.04 -14.73
C GLN A 104 4.40 -6.21 -16.02
N LYS A 105 4.68 -5.37 -17.02
CA LYS A 105 4.26 -5.58 -18.41
C LYS A 105 5.13 -6.68 -19.06
N PRO A 106 4.59 -7.58 -19.90
CA PRO A 106 3.24 -7.61 -20.44
C PRO A 106 2.20 -8.08 -19.41
N ILE A 107 1.04 -7.42 -19.42
CA ILE A 107 0.00 -7.60 -18.40
C ILE A 107 -0.85 -8.84 -18.73
N SER A 108 -0.82 -9.83 -17.85
CA SER A 108 -1.80 -10.91 -17.87
C SER A 108 -3.10 -10.44 -17.20
N PRO A 109 -4.26 -10.41 -17.91
CA PRO A 109 -5.53 -10.00 -17.33
C PRO A 109 -5.89 -10.81 -16.06
N ARG A 110 -5.59 -12.11 -16.06
CA ARG A 110 -5.85 -13.00 -14.91
C ARG A 110 -5.04 -12.61 -13.69
N VAL A 111 -3.76 -12.26 -13.88
CA VAL A 111 -2.86 -11.82 -12.79
C VAL A 111 -3.28 -10.44 -12.28
N LEU A 112 -3.60 -9.50 -13.19
CA LEU A 112 -4.12 -8.19 -12.85
C LEU A 112 -5.36 -8.29 -11.97
N LEU A 113 -6.37 -9.06 -12.40
CA LEU A 113 -7.62 -9.22 -11.65
C LEU A 113 -7.40 -9.84 -10.27
N ALA A 114 -6.51 -10.82 -10.15
CA ALA A 114 -6.16 -11.44 -8.87
C ALA A 114 -5.55 -10.41 -7.91
N ARG A 115 -4.64 -9.54 -8.41
CA ARG A 115 -4.01 -8.48 -7.62
C ARG A 115 -5.00 -7.40 -7.22
N VAL A 116 -5.80 -6.90 -8.16
CA VAL A 116 -6.85 -5.90 -7.89
C VAL A 116 -7.83 -6.42 -6.82
N LYS A 117 -8.32 -7.66 -6.96
CA LYS A 117 -9.17 -8.30 -5.95
C LYS A 117 -8.48 -8.40 -4.59
N SER A 118 -7.21 -8.76 -4.56
CA SER A 118 -6.42 -8.84 -3.32
C SER A 118 -6.28 -7.47 -2.65
N ILE A 119 -5.98 -6.41 -3.40
CA ILE A 119 -5.81 -5.06 -2.89
C ILE A 119 -7.14 -4.52 -2.35
N LEU A 120 -8.23 -4.67 -3.12
CA LEU A 120 -9.53 -4.07 -2.79
C LEU A 120 -10.33 -4.86 -1.74
N ARG A 121 -10.12 -6.18 -1.59
CA ARG A 121 -10.78 -7.03 -0.58
C ARG A 121 -10.47 -6.57 0.85
N ARG A 122 -9.35 -5.91 1.07
CA ARG A 122 -8.85 -5.52 2.39
C ARG A 122 -9.54 -4.30 3.00
N GLY A 123 -10.46 -3.67 2.26
CA GLY A 123 -11.29 -2.58 2.78
C GLY A 123 -12.58 -3.03 3.45
N GLY A 124 -12.93 -4.31 3.45
CA GLY A 124 -14.26 -4.75 3.88
C GLY A 124 -14.36 -6.05 4.67
N ASP A 125 -13.33 -6.88 4.71
CA ASP A 125 -13.46 -8.15 5.46
C ASP A 125 -12.11 -8.56 6.05
N GLY A 126 -11.95 -8.31 7.34
CA GLY A 126 -10.82 -8.82 8.12
C GLY A 126 -10.82 -10.34 8.02
N GLY A 127 -9.87 -10.89 7.23
CA GLY A 127 -9.72 -12.33 7.08
C GLY A 127 -9.86 -13.05 8.41
N ARG A 128 -10.85 -13.94 8.49
CA ARG A 128 -11.04 -14.89 9.59
C ARG A 128 -9.85 -15.85 9.63
N GLY A 129 -8.80 -15.43 10.30
CA GLY A 129 -7.78 -16.26 10.88
C GLY A 129 -7.61 -15.81 12.31
N GLU A 130 -7.94 -16.66 13.26
CA GLU A 130 -7.88 -16.53 14.72
C GLU A 130 -7.92 -15.10 15.27
N THR A 131 -9.10 -14.69 15.67
CA THR A 131 -9.38 -13.39 16.29
C THR A 131 -8.81 -13.39 17.71
N ILE A 132 -7.54 -13.01 17.84
CA ILE A 132 -7.17 -12.26 19.03
C ILE A 132 -7.88 -10.92 18.84
N VAL A 133 -8.89 -10.65 19.64
CA VAL A 133 -9.59 -9.35 19.69
C VAL A 133 -8.57 -8.34 20.22
N ALA A 134 -7.69 -7.87 19.35
CA ALA A 134 -6.79 -6.77 19.70
C ALA A 134 -7.66 -5.51 19.83
N PRO A 135 -7.46 -4.70 20.87
CA PRO A 135 -8.25 -3.50 21.09
C PRO A 135 -8.23 -2.60 19.85
N GLU A 136 -9.37 -1.96 19.58
CA GLU A 136 -9.52 -1.04 18.43
C GLU A 136 -8.50 0.10 18.49
N ILE A 137 -8.12 0.50 19.69
CA ILE A 137 -7.11 1.53 19.96
C ILE A 137 -5.98 0.90 20.77
N LEU A 138 -4.79 0.85 20.20
CA LEU A 138 -3.57 0.44 20.88
C LEU A 138 -2.91 1.70 21.45
N ARG A 139 -2.77 1.75 22.78
CA ARG A 139 -2.03 2.82 23.47
C ARG A 139 -0.74 2.25 24.03
N LEU A 140 0.37 2.81 23.60
CA LEU A 140 1.73 2.37 23.88
C LEU A 140 2.54 3.60 24.30
N GLY A 141 2.60 3.88 25.60
CA GLY A 141 3.12 5.16 26.08
C GLY A 141 2.41 6.33 25.38
N ASN A 142 3.17 7.19 24.71
CA ASN A 142 2.63 8.32 23.94
C ASN A 142 2.34 7.99 22.46
N LEU A 143 2.46 6.72 22.05
CA LEU A 143 2.04 6.24 20.73
C LEU A 143 0.61 5.68 20.83
N GLU A 144 -0.31 6.23 20.04
CA GLU A 144 -1.67 5.73 19.89
C GLU A 144 -1.89 5.28 18.45
N VAL A 145 -2.30 4.03 18.26
CA VAL A 145 -2.65 3.48 16.94
C VAL A 145 -4.14 3.12 16.96
N ASN A 146 -4.96 3.89 16.28
CA ASN A 146 -6.39 3.67 16.16
C ASN A 146 -6.68 2.90 14.87
N ARG A 147 -7.07 1.62 15.03
CA ARG A 147 -7.33 0.69 13.93
C ARG A 147 -8.67 0.94 13.25
N GLN A 148 -9.61 1.56 13.94
CA GLN A 148 -10.93 1.87 13.42
C GLN A 148 -10.89 3.04 12.44
N ASN A 149 -10.10 4.08 12.77
CA ASN A 149 -10.02 5.31 11.99
C ASN A 149 -8.74 5.42 11.16
N TYR A 150 -7.89 4.39 11.16
CA TYR A 150 -6.60 4.39 10.46
C TYR A 150 -5.69 5.58 10.83
N THR A 151 -5.73 5.99 12.10
CA THR A 151 -4.94 7.13 12.60
C THR A 151 -3.84 6.68 13.56
N VAL A 152 -2.70 7.36 13.49
CA VAL A 152 -1.59 7.20 14.43
C VAL A 152 -1.29 8.55 15.06
N ARG A 153 -1.17 8.59 16.40
CA ARG A 153 -0.70 9.76 17.13
C ARG A 153 0.61 9.45 17.82
N VAL A 154 1.57 10.33 17.64
CA VAL A 154 2.88 10.29 18.28
C VAL A 154 3.01 11.56 19.13
N ASP A 155 3.19 11.42 20.45
CA ASP A 155 3.20 12.53 21.39
C ASP A 155 1.98 13.47 21.25
N GLY A 156 0.81 12.87 21.04
CA GLY A 156 -0.45 13.59 20.86
C GLY A 156 -0.65 14.24 19.48
N LYS A 157 0.37 14.24 18.61
CA LYS A 157 0.29 14.75 17.24
C LYS A 157 -0.09 13.65 16.27
N GLU A 158 -1.09 13.91 15.44
CA GLU A 158 -1.46 12.99 14.37
C GLU A 158 -0.37 12.94 13.31
N THR A 159 0.15 11.73 13.06
CA THR A 159 1.18 11.45 12.08
C THR A 159 0.59 10.60 10.96
N PHE A 160 0.81 11.02 9.72
CA PHE A 160 0.27 10.35 8.55
C PHE A 160 1.07 9.10 8.16
N PHE A 161 0.36 7.98 8.05
CA PHE A 161 0.88 6.72 7.53
C PHE A 161 0.06 6.26 6.32
N PRO A 162 0.66 6.03 5.14
CA PRO A 162 0.02 5.30 4.05
C PRO A 162 -0.50 3.95 4.52
N LYS A 163 -1.52 3.44 3.84
CA LYS A 163 -2.26 2.24 4.26
C LYS A 163 -1.38 1.06 4.65
N LYS A 164 -0.36 0.71 3.83
CA LYS A 164 0.53 -0.43 4.11
C LYS A 164 1.46 -0.20 5.28
N GLU A 165 1.95 1.01 5.46
CA GLU A 165 2.73 1.37 6.64
C GLU A 165 1.88 1.28 7.91
N PHE A 166 0.63 1.79 7.84
CA PHE A 166 -0.33 1.68 8.95
C PHE A 166 -0.65 0.23 9.29
N GLU A 167 -1.00 -0.59 8.28
CA GLU A 167 -1.34 -2.01 8.47
C GLU A 167 -0.17 -2.78 9.10
N LEU A 168 1.06 -2.54 8.64
CA LEU A 168 2.27 -3.17 9.18
C LEU A 168 2.56 -2.73 10.62
N LEU A 169 2.50 -1.43 10.90
CA LEU A 169 2.66 -0.90 12.25
C LEU A 169 1.61 -1.46 13.21
N ALA A 170 0.33 -1.40 12.83
CA ALA A 170 -0.77 -1.89 13.65
C ALA A 170 -0.68 -3.39 13.92
N PHE A 171 -0.24 -4.18 12.93
CA PHE A 171 -0.04 -5.61 13.10
C PHE A 171 1.11 -5.92 14.06
N LEU A 172 2.26 -5.29 13.89
CA LEU A 172 3.41 -5.50 14.77
C LEU A 172 3.11 -5.04 16.21
N ALA A 173 2.49 -3.86 16.37
CA ALA A 173 2.13 -3.30 17.67
C ALA A 173 1.06 -4.14 18.41
N ALA A 174 0.13 -4.78 17.67
CA ALA A 174 -0.85 -5.71 18.25
C ALA A 174 -0.24 -7.05 18.66
N ASN A 175 0.94 -7.41 18.16
CA ASN A 175 1.62 -8.67 18.39
C ASN A 175 2.99 -8.48 19.06
N ARG A 176 3.05 -7.61 20.06
CA ARG A 176 4.28 -7.28 20.80
C ARG A 176 5.03 -8.53 21.28
N GLY A 177 6.35 -8.47 21.29
CA GLY A 177 7.24 -9.55 21.69
C GLY A 177 7.39 -10.67 20.66
N LYS A 178 6.46 -10.81 19.70
CA LYS A 178 6.53 -11.88 18.71
C LYS A 178 7.39 -11.47 17.52
N VAL A 179 8.28 -12.38 17.09
CA VAL A 179 9.10 -12.22 15.90
C VAL A 179 8.33 -12.72 14.68
N PHE A 180 8.30 -11.93 13.63
CA PHE A 180 7.71 -12.30 12.33
C PHE A 180 8.78 -12.27 11.25
N SER A 181 8.85 -13.31 10.43
CA SER A 181 9.73 -13.31 9.27
C SER A 181 9.25 -12.29 8.22
N ARG A 182 10.17 -11.82 7.37
CA ARG A 182 9.83 -10.93 6.25
C ARG A 182 8.72 -11.52 5.38
N GLU A 183 8.85 -12.78 5.06
CA GLU A 183 7.87 -13.51 4.26
C GLU A 183 6.49 -13.60 4.95
N ALA A 184 6.45 -13.85 6.26
CA ALA A 184 5.20 -13.88 7.02
C ALA A 184 4.52 -12.50 7.05
N LEU A 185 5.30 -11.42 7.23
CA LEU A 185 4.81 -10.04 7.19
C LEU A 185 4.32 -9.68 5.78
N LEU A 186 5.07 -10.08 4.74
CA LEU A 186 4.71 -9.86 3.37
C LEU A 186 3.36 -10.52 3.06
N ARG A 187 3.22 -11.81 3.33
CA ARG A 187 1.96 -12.54 3.14
C ARG A 187 0.81 -11.93 3.92
N ARG A 188 1.05 -11.52 5.17
CA ARG A 188 0.00 -10.97 6.04
C ARG A 188 -0.49 -9.62 5.61
N ILE A 189 0.41 -8.72 5.20
CA ILE A 189 0.10 -7.32 4.88
C ILE A 189 -0.17 -7.12 3.40
N TRP A 190 0.53 -7.84 2.51
CA TRP A 190 0.37 -7.74 1.06
C TRP A 190 -0.40 -8.92 0.44
N GLY A 191 -0.49 -10.07 1.13
CA GLY A 191 -1.24 -11.27 0.72
C GLY A 191 -0.40 -12.34 0.06
N GLU A 192 -0.97 -13.54 -0.11
CA GLU A 192 -0.26 -14.73 -0.60
C GLU A 192 0.13 -14.68 -2.07
N SER A 193 -0.55 -13.87 -2.89
CA SER A 193 -0.34 -13.78 -4.35
C SER A 193 0.63 -12.66 -4.76
N VAL A 194 1.33 -12.05 -3.81
CA VAL A 194 2.21 -10.91 -4.09
C VAL A 194 3.63 -11.42 -4.38
N PHE A 195 4.05 -11.27 -5.63
CA PHE A 195 5.46 -11.44 -6.04
C PHE A 195 6.24 -10.14 -5.75
N VAL A 196 6.29 -9.74 -4.48
CA VAL A 196 7.10 -8.59 -4.05
C VAL A 196 8.35 -9.14 -3.37
N ILE A 197 9.47 -8.47 -3.61
CA ILE A 197 10.78 -8.85 -3.07
C ILE A 197 10.75 -8.73 -1.54
N ASP A 198 11.46 -9.60 -0.83
CA ASP A 198 11.60 -9.59 0.64
C ASP A 198 11.97 -8.21 1.21
N ARG A 199 12.66 -7.39 0.43
CA ARG A 199 13.05 -6.01 0.78
C ARG A 199 11.87 -5.03 0.93
N THR A 200 10.68 -5.33 0.40
CA THR A 200 9.49 -4.48 0.56
C THR A 200 9.19 -4.20 2.02
N VAL A 201 9.27 -5.22 2.86
CA VAL A 201 9.03 -5.08 4.30
C VAL A 201 10.09 -4.18 4.94
N ASP A 202 11.36 -4.31 4.53
CA ASP A 202 12.47 -3.52 5.07
C ASP A 202 12.28 -2.02 4.79
N VAL A 203 11.86 -1.67 3.57
CA VAL A 203 11.58 -0.29 3.16
C VAL A 203 10.45 0.31 4.00
N HIS A 204 9.34 -0.41 4.15
CA HIS A 204 8.22 0.08 4.94
C HIS A 204 8.56 0.21 6.43
N VAL A 205 9.32 -0.74 6.99
CA VAL A 205 9.81 -0.65 8.37
C VAL A 205 10.72 0.57 8.56
N SER A 206 11.60 0.86 7.60
CA SER A 206 12.45 2.05 7.66
C SER A 206 11.63 3.34 7.75
N LYS A 207 10.61 3.49 6.90
CA LYS A 207 9.72 4.66 6.90
C LYS A 207 8.86 4.76 8.15
N ILE A 208 8.36 3.64 8.64
CA ILE A 208 7.61 3.61 9.89
C ILE A 208 8.50 4.10 11.03
N ARG A 209 9.75 3.63 11.12
CA ARG A 209 10.70 4.06 12.13
C ARG A 209 10.99 5.56 12.07
N GLU A 210 11.19 6.08 10.86
CA GLU A 210 11.41 7.51 10.64
C GLU A 210 10.24 8.35 11.14
N LYS A 211 9.00 7.97 10.78
CA LYS A 211 7.77 8.68 11.18
C LYS A 211 7.46 8.57 12.67
N LEU A 212 7.85 7.47 13.29
CA LEU A 212 7.71 7.27 14.73
C LEU A 212 8.77 8.03 15.56
N GLY A 213 9.83 8.54 14.92
CA GLY A 213 10.91 9.24 15.61
C GLY A 213 11.54 8.38 16.71
N PRO A 214 11.57 8.85 17.98
CA PRO A 214 12.16 8.08 19.09
C PRO A 214 11.54 6.69 19.29
N TYR A 215 10.26 6.55 19.00
CA TYR A 215 9.52 5.27 19.14
C TYR A 215 9.82 4.29 18.01
N GLY A 216 10.53 4.71 16.97
CA GLY A 216 10.98 3.83 15.89
C GLY A 216 11.87 2.68 16.37
N ALA A 217 12.60 2.88 17.46
CA ALA A 217 13.40 1.85 18.11
C ALA A 217 12.56 0.67 18.65
N TRP A 218 11.27 0.86 18.88
CA TRP A 218 10.36 -0.20 19.33
C TRP A 218 10.10 -1.27 18.27
N ILE A 219 10.37 -0.97 17.01
CA ILE A 219 10.39 -1.99 15.96
C ILE A 219 11.83 -2.48 15.84
N GLU A 220 12.10 -3.66 16.35
CA GLU A 220 13.43 -4.26 16.37
C GLU A 220 13.67 -5.14 15.15
N THR A 221 14.91 -5.12 14.63
CA THR A 221 15.34 -6.05 13.59
C THR A 221 15.94 -7.29 14.23
N VAL A 222 15.35 -8.45 13.98
CA VAL A 222 15.96 -9.73 14.34
C VAL A 222 16.78 -10.22 13.14
N LYS A 223 18.11 -10.12 13.27
CA LYS A 223 19.05 -10.42 12.17
C LYS A 223 18.79 -11.83 11.59
N GLY A 224 18.72 -11.93 10.27
CA GLY A 224 18.48 -13.18 9.55
C GLY A 224 17.05 -13.72 9.63
N VAL A 225 16.14 -13.10 10.39
CA VAL A 225 14.77 -13.55 10.59
C VAL A 225 13.76 -12.52 10.07
N GLY A 226 13.67 -11.35 10.71
CA GLY A 226 12.65 -10.36 10.36
C GLY A 226 12.51 -9.27 11.41
N TYR A 227 11.28 -9.01 11.87
CA TYR A 227 10.96 -7.88 12.73
C TYR A 227 10.09 -8.27 13.92
N ARG A 228 10.23 -7.47 14.98
CA ARG A 228 9.45 -7.59 16.21
C ARG A 228 9.14 -6.19 16.73
N PHE A 229 7.94 -5.98 17.27
CA PHE A 229 7.66 -4.84 18.11
C PHE A 229 8.06 -5.19 19.54
N THR A 230 8.76 -4.29 20.24
CA THR A 230 9.22 -4.57 21.61
C THR A 230 8.08 -4.96 22.55
N GLU A 231 8.34 -5.77 23.55
CA GLU A 231 7.36 -6.21 24.54
C GLU A 231 7.12 -5.15 25.62
N GLN A 232 8.18 -4.44 25.98
CA GLN A 232 8.18 -3.42 27.02
C GLN A 232 8.08 -2.01 26.38
N VAL A 233 6.97 -1.34 26.66
CA VAL A 233 6.65 0.01 26.17
C VAL A 233 6.15 0.87 27.32
#